data_70703453fe4de5c85ced4a5400013364
#
_entry.id   70703453fe4de5c85ced4a5400013364
#
_cell.length_a   1.000
_cell.length_b   1.000
_cell.length_c   1.000
_cell.angle_alpha   90.00
_cell.angle_beta   90.00
_cell.angle_gamma   90.00
#
_symmetry.space_group_name_H-M   'P 1'
#
loop_
_entity.id
_entity.type
_entity.pdbx_description
1 polymer ?
#
loop_
_entity_poly.entity_id
_entity_poly.type
_entity_poly.pdbx_seq_one_letter_code
_entity_poly.pdbx_strand_id
1 'polypeptide(L)'
;MHQAPYPYPATLIFGIPGAGKGTQGDILKTIPGFFHVSSGNVFRQMGDATEEARMVREYIRTGELVPDELTIRIFLEHLEAKRQSGEFQPERDLLLLDGIPRAPLQCRLLRPYIDVKLILHLVCHDQEAMIQRIRRRAKLENRPDDVSEDVIRKRFAIYHRQTLPVLNEYPGDLVSEIDSNQTQAEVLLACLSALVPVQKRYFPRKLPAGG
;
A
#
# COMPACT_ATOMS: atom_id res chain seq x y z
N MET A 1 -24.29 -0.50 -17.13
CA MET A 1 -23.18 -0.25 -16.18
C MET A 1 -22.94 -1.55 -15.44
N HIS A 2 -21.82 -2.25 -15.70
CA HIS A 2 -21.48 -3.41 -14.89
C HIS A 2 -21.11 -2.91 -13.51
N GLN A 3 -21.89 -3.31 -12.51
CA GLN A 3 -21.61 -3.05 -11.11
C GLN A 3 -20.26 -3.69 -10.78
N ALA A 4 -19.36 -2.95 -10.16
CA ALA A 4 -18.05 -3.48 -9.77
C ALA A 4 -18.22 -4.72 -8.87
N PRO A 5 -17.49 -5.83 -9.11
CA PRO A 5 -17.63 -7.07 -8.33
C PRO A 5 -16.95 -6.93 -6.96
N TYR A 6 -17.44 -6.02 -6.12
CA TYR A 6 -16.94 -5.85 -4.76
C TYR A 6 -17.36 -7.02 -3.84
N PRO A 7 -16.59 -7.30 -2.78
CA PRO A 7 -15.27 -6.75 -2.44
C PRO A 7 -14.12 -7.42 -3.24
N TYR A 8 -13.07 -6.62 -3.57
CA TYR A 8 -11.89 -7.15 -4.24
C TYR A 8 -10.95 -7.86 -3.27
N PRO A 9 -10.45 -9.07 -3.58
CA PRO A 9 -9.41 -9.70 -2.79
C PRO A 9 -8.12 -8.88 -2.84
N ALA A 10 -7.55 -8.60 -1.67
CA ALA A 10 -6.38 -7.74 -1.55
C ALA A 10 -5.37 -8.24 -0.53
N THR A 11 -4.12 -7.83 -0.72
CA THR A 11 -3.04 -7.93 0.24
C THR A 11 -2.60 -6.53 0.66
N LEU A 12 -2.44 -6.30 1.96
CA LEU A 12 -1.85 -5.07 2.46
C LEU A 12 -0.32 -5.21 2.49
N ILE A 13 0.40 -4.21 1.98
CA ILE A 13 1.84 -4.05 2.23
C ILE A 13 1.96 -3.04 3.35
N PHE A 14 2.25 -3.53 4.56
CA PHE A 14 2.20 -2.78 5.80
C PHE A 14 3.60 -2.60 6.39
N GLY A 15 3.82 -1.54 7.15
CA GLY A 15 5.10 -1.28 7.80
C GLY A 15 5.40 0.22 7.93
N ILE A 16 6.33 0.54 8.80
CA ILE A 16 6.76 1.91 9.11
C ILE A 16 7.29 2.62 7.84
N PRO A 17 7.27 3.96 7.76
CA PRO A 17 7.98 4.68 6.69
C PRO A 17 9.45 4.24 6.59
N GLY A 18 9.95 4.00 5.38
CA GLY A 18 11.32 3.50 5.15
C GLY A 18 11.49 1.98 5.19
N ALA A 19 10.48 1.20 5.59
CA ALA A 19 10.54 -0.27 5.61
C ALA A 19 10.59 -0.95 4.21
N GLY A 20 10.51 -0.19 3.11
CA GLY A 20 10.65 -0.75 1.76
C GLY A 20 9.35 -1.14 1.07
N LYS A 21 8.17 -0.79 1.62
CA LYS A 21 6.85 -1.11 1.04
C LYS A 21 6.74 -0.76 -0.45
N GLY A 22 7.00 0.49 -0.80
CA GLY A 22 6.93 0.95 -2.20
C GLY A 22 7.90 0.22 -3.10
N THR A 23 9.13 -0.05 -2.64
CA THR A 23 10.13 -0.81 -3.40
C THR A 23 9.62 -2.21 -3.74
N GLN A 24 9.06 -2.92 -2.75
CA GLN A 24 8.51 -4.27 -2.98
C GLN A 24 7.27 -4.21 -3.85
N GLY A 25 6.37 -3.24 -3.61
CA GLY A 25 5.18 -3.04 -4.45
C GLY A 25 5.52 -2.75 -5.90
N ASP A 26 6.55 -1.93 -6.15
CA ASP A 26 6.99 -1.58 -7.51
C ASP A 26 7.66 -2.76 -8.24
N ILE A 27 8.32 -3.66 -7.52
CA ILE A 27 8.82 -4.91 -8.12
C ILE A 27 7.66 -5.87 -8.38
N LEU A 28 6.79 -6.08 -7.40
CA LEU A 28 5.66 -7.01 -7.48
C LEU A 28 4.69 -6.67 -8.61
N LYS A 29 4.42 -5.37 -8.87
CA LYS A 29 3.53 -4.95 -9.97
C LYS A 29 4.03 -5.32 -11.36
N THR A 30 5.33 -5.65 -11.52
CA THR A 30 5.88 -6.12 -12.80
C THR A 30 5.56 -7.59 -13.08
N ILE A 31 5.09 -8.32 -12.06
CA ILE A 31 4.72 -9.72 -12.16
C ILE A 31 3.23 -9.80 -12.54
N PRO A 32 2.86 -10.48 -13.65
CA PRO A 32 1.47 -10.62 -14.05
C PRO A 32 0.57 -11.21 -12.95
N GLY A 33 -0.60 -10.62 -12.76
CA GLY A 33 -1.56 -11.03 -11.75
C GLY A 33 -1.40 -10.33 -10.39
N PHE A 34 -0.55 -9.28 -10.33
CA PHE A 34 -0.51 -8.34 -9.21
C PHE A 34 -0.76 -6.92 -9.69
N PHE A 35 -1.64 -6.22 -8.99
CA PHE A 35 -1.90 -4.80 -9.22
C PHE A 35 -1.59 -3.99 -7.97
N HIS A 36 -0.58 -3.12 -8.03
CA HIS A 36 -0.10 -2.35 -6.89
C HIS A 36 -0.67 -0.93 -6.90
N VAL A 37 -1.26 -0.51 -5.79
CA VAL A 37 -1.71 0.86 -5.55
C VAL A 37 -1.07 1.39 -4.27
N SER A 38 -0.30 2.47 -4.40
CA SER A 38 0.24 3.22 -3.26
C SER A 38 -0.56 4.51 -3.06
N SER A 39 -1.23 4.64 -1.90
CA SER A 39 -1.98 5.85 -1.55
C SER A 39 -1.11 7.10 -1.59
N GLY A 40 0.15 6.98 -1.14
CA GLY A 40 1.10 8.08 -1.20
C GLY A 40 1.44 8.50 -2.63
N ASN A 41 1.49 7.57 -3.59
CA ASN A 41 1.71 7.90 -4.99
C ASN A 41 0.45 8.53 -5.61
N VAL A 42 -0.73 8.00 -5.31
CA VAL A 42 -2.01 8.58 -5.76
C VAL A 42 -2.07 10.05 -5.35
N PHE A 43 -1.84 10.35 -4.07
CA PHE A 43 -1.86 11.71 -3.56
C PHE A 43 -0.81 12.64 -4.20
N ARG A 44 0.42 12.16 -4.42
CA ARG A 44 1.47 12.97 -5.06
C ARG A 44 1.21 13.23 -6.54
N GLN A 45 0.44 12.37 -7.20
CA GLN A 45 0.04 12.55 -8.61
C GLN A 45 -1.16 13.49 -8.77
N MET A 46 -1.85 13.85 -7.68
CA MET A 46 -2.88 14.89 -7.74
C MET A 46 -2.23 16.22 -8.12
N GLY A 47 -2.74 16.84 -9.17
CA GLY A 47 -2.27 18.18 -9.60
C GLY A 47 -2.54 19.26 -8.53
N ASP A 48 -2.25 20.52 -8.87
CA ASP A 48 -2.49 21.68 -7.99
C ASP A 48 -3.80 22.42 -8.30
N ALA A 49 -4.56 21.93 -9.25
CA ALA A 49 -5.68 22.68 -9.80
C ALA A 49 -6.87 22.82 -8.83
N THR A 50 -7.04 21.90 -7.88
CA THR A 50 -8.18 21.89 -6.96
C THR A 50 -7.76 22.28 -5.53
N GLU A 51 -8.70 22.85 -4.77
CA GLU A 51 -8.50 23.12 -3.34
C GLU A 51 -8.22 21.83 -2.55
N GLU A 52 -8.92 20.76 -2.89
CA GLU A 52 -8.72 19.44 -2.30
C GLU A 52 -7.28 18.92 -2.52
N ALA A 53 -6.74 19.03 -3.72
CA ALA A 53 -5.38 18.61 -4.02
C ALA A 53 -4.34 19.43 -3.22
N ARG A 54 -4.58 20.74 -3.06
CA ARG A 54 -3.72 21.61 -2.23
C ARG A 54 -3.78 21.21 -0.77
N MET A 55 -4.97 20.93 -0.24
CA MET A 55 -5.16 20.44 1.13
C MET A 55 -4.43 19.11 1.36
N VAL A 56 -4.61 18.13 0.48
CA VAL A 56 -3.90 16.82 0.56
C VAL A 56 -2.39 17.02 0.57
N ARG A 57 -1.86 17.90 -0.26
CA ARG A 57 -0.43 18.21 -0.32
C ARG A 57 0.09 18.77 0.99
N GLU A 58 -0.69 19.64 1.67
CA GLU A 58 -0.30 20.21 2.94
C GLU A 58 -0.18 19.13 4.04
N TYR A 59 -1.13 18.18 4.12
CA TYR A 59 -1.01 17.02 5.02
C TYR A 59 0.26 16.21 4.74
N ILE A 60 0.57 15.95 3.47
CA ILE A 60 1.77 15.21 3.09
C ILE A 60 3.04 15.98 3.51
N ARG A 61 3.09 17.28 3.25
CA ARG A 61 4.23 18.15 3.56
C ARG A 61 4.51 18.22 5.07
N THR A 62 3.46 18.22 5.89
CA THR A 62 3.58 18.24 7.36
C THR A 62 3.77 16.85 7.98
N GLY A 63 3.71 15.79 7.17
CA GLY A 63 3.85 14.39 7.59
C GLY A 63 2.61 13.85 8.32
N GLU A 64 1.47 14.53 8.22
CA GLU A 64 0.20 14.11 8.80
C GLU A 64 -0.58 13.18 7.87
N LEU A 65 -1.59 12.49 8.43
CA LEU A 65 -2.51 11.71 7.63
C LEU A 65 -3.58 12.63 7.03
N VAL A 66 -3.88 12.40 5.75
CA VAL A 66 -5.06 12.99 5.11
C VAL A 66 -6.31 12.45 5.82
N PRO A 67 -7.37 13.27 6.02
CA PRO A 67 -8.62 12.82 6.64
C PRO A 67 -9.15 11.52 6.04
N ASP A 68 -9.69 10.63 6.90
CA ASP A 68 -9.98 9.25 6.53
C ASP A 68 -11.00 9.14 5.38
N GLU A 69 -12.10 9.87 5.45
CA GLU A 69 -13.15 9.86 4.43
C GLU A 69 -12.63 10.37 3.08
N LEU A 70 -11.81 11.42 3.13
CA LEU A 70 -11.18 11.98 1.94
C LEU A 70 -10.19 10.99 1.33
N THR A 71 -9.38 10.34 2.17
CA THR A 71 -8.44 9.28 1.75
C THR A 71 -9.17 8.15 1.03
N ILE A 72 -10.26 7.65 1.61
CA ILE A 72 -11.01 6.52 1.04
C ILE A 72 -11.69 6.92 -0.26
N ARG A 73 -12.30 8.11 -0.33
CA ARG A 73 -12.94 8.60 -1.55
C ARG A 73 -11.94 8.70 -2.70
N ILE A 74 -10.82 9.40 -2.50
CA ILE A 74 -9.78 9.54 -3.54
C ILE A 74 -9.23 8.18 -3.97
N PHE A 75 -9.01 7.27 -3.02
CA PHE A 75 -8.52 5.93 -3.32
C PHE A 75 -9.52 5.13 -4.17
N LEU A 76 -10.80 5.13 -3.83
CA LEU A 76 -11.83 4.40 -4.57
C LEU A 76 -12.05 4.98 -5.96
N GLU A 77 -12.04 6.30 -6.11
CA GLU A 77 -12.10 6.98 -7.42
C GLU A 77 -10.92 6.58 -8.31
N HIS A 78 -9.70 6.56 -7.74
CA HIS A 78 -8.51 6.12 -8.46
C HIS A 78 -8.62 4.64 -8.88
N LEU A 79 -9.02 3.76 -7.97
CA LEU A 79 -9.15 2.32 -8.25
C LEU A 79 -10.19 2.05 -9.34
N GLU A 80 -11.32 2.77 -9.30
CA GLU A 80 -12.36 2.65 -10.31
C GLU A 80 -11.89 3.16 -11.69
N ALA A 81 -11.15 4.27 -11.72
CA ALA A 81 -10.55 4.76 -12.96
C ALA A 81 -9.57 3.75 -13.57
N LYS A 82 -8.75 3.08 -12.74
CA LYS A 82 -7.83 2.02 -13.18
C LYS A 82 -8.56 0.78 -13.70
N ARG A 83 -9.70 0.43 -13.09
CA ARG A 83 -10.56 -0.65 -13.57
C ARG A 83 -11.20 -0.30 -14.92
N GLN A 84 -11.71 0.92 -15.07
CA GLN A 84 -12.34 1.38 -16.31
C GLN A 84 -11.36 1.47 -17.47
N SER A 85 -10.11 1.86 -17.21
CA SER A 85 -9.03 1.89 -18.22
C SER A 85 -8.50 0.50 -18.59
N GLY A 86 -8.89 -0.55 -17.85
CA GLY A 86 -8.39 -1.92 -18.04
C GLY A 86 -6.99 -2.17 -17.49
N GLU A 87 -6.39 -1.19 -16.79
CA GLU A 87 -5.10 -1.37 -16.11
C GLU A 87 -5.23 -2.30 -14.91
N PHE A 88 -6.34 -2.23 -14.17
CA PHE A 88 -6.70 -3.17 -13.11
C PHE A 88 -7.81 -4.11 -13.58
N GLN A 89 -7.55 -5.40 -13.54
CA GLN A 89 -8.49 -6.44 -13.95
C GLN A 89 -8.80 -7.35 -12.74
N PRO A 90 -9.91 -7.09 -12.01
CA PRO A 90 -10.22 -7.77 -10.75
C PRO A 90 -10.36 -9.28 -10.86
N GLU A 91 -10.62 -9.80 -12.07
CA GLU A 91 -10.81 -11.24 -12.33
C GLU A 91 -9.49 -12.01 -12.36
N ARG A 92 -8.35 -11.32 -12.44
CA ARG A 92 -7.03 -11.94 -12.57
C ARG A 92 -5.93 -11.32 -11.72
N ASP A 93 -6.15 -10.10 -11.21
CA ASP A 93 -5.14 -9.32 -10.52
C ASP A 93 -5.44 -9.30 -9.01
N LEU A 94 -4.51 -9.82 -8.20
CA LEU A 94 -4.53 -9.60 -6.75
C LEU A 94 -4.11 -8.17 -6.46
N LEU A 95 -4.97 -7.43 -5.77
CA LEU A 95 -4.73 -6.04 -5.41
C LEU A 95 -3.71 -5.96 -4.27
N LEU A 96 -2.63 -5.22 -4.47
CA LEU A 96 -1.61 -4.93 -3.47
C LEU A 96 -1.75 -3.48 -3.00
N LEU A 97 -2.10 -3.28 -1.73
CA LEU A 97 -2.37 -1.95 -1.15
C LEU A 97 -1.19 -1.49 -0.30
N ASP A 98 -0.52 -0.41 -0.70
CA ASP A 98 0.56 0.24 0.05
C ASP A 98 0.07 1.56 0.64
N GLY A 99 0.20 1.68 1.97
CA GLY A 99 -0.10 2.89 2.70
C GLY A 99 -1.58 3.21 2.86
N ILE A 100 -2.44 2.23 2.69
CA ILE A 100 -3.87 2.26 3.00
C ILE A 100 -4.34 0.84 3.37
N PRO A 101 -5.13 0.64 4.45
CA PRO A 101 -5.53 1.65 5.45
C PRO A 101 -4.37 2.09 6.36
N ARG A 102 -4.47 3.30 6.94
CA ARG A 102 -3.53 3.85 7.94
C ARG A 102 -4.18 4.16 9.27
N ALA A 103 -5.47 3.96 9.40
CA ALA A 103 -6.23 4.15 10.62
C ALA A 103 -7.36 3.12 10.72
N PRO A 104 -7.83 2.76 11.94
CA PRO A 104 -8.95 1.82 12.11
C PRO A 104 -10.25 2.26 11.42
N LEU A 105 -10.50 3.58 11.33
CA LEU A 105 -11.67 4.07 10.60
C LEU A 105 -11.58 3.75 9.10
N GLN A 106 -10.39 3.89 8.50
CA GLN A 106 -10.17 3.52 7.09
C GLN A 106 -10.45 2.03 6.85
N CYS A 107 -10.11 1.14 7.79
CA CYS A 107 -10.44 -0.29 7.68
C CYS A 107 -11.95 -0.50 7.55
N ARG A 108 -12.73 0.16 8.40
CA ARG A 108 -14.20 0.04 8.38
C ARG A 108 -14.81 0.60 7.09
N LEU A 109 -14.32 1.74 6.61
CA LEU A 109 -14.77 2.36 5.37
C LEU A 109 -14.42 1.54 4.13
N LEU A 110 -13.31 0.79 4.16
CA LEU A 110 -12.87 -0.07 3.05
C LEU A 110 -13.57 -1.43 2.99
N ARG A 111 -14.07 -1.96 4.10
CA ARG A 111 -14.70 -3.31 4.16
C ARG A 111 -15.73 -3.61 3.07
N PRO A 112 -16.59 -2.68 2.65
CA PRO A 112 -17.54 -2.96 1.56
C PRO A 112 -16.88 -3.19 0.19
N TYR A 113 -15.64 -2.75 0.01
CA TYR A 113 -14.94 -2.68 -1.27
C TYR A 113 -13.74 -3.61 -1.35
N ILE A 114 -13.11 -3.92 -0.20
CA ILE A 114 -11.83 -4.62 -0.12
C ILE A 114 -11.94 -5.77 0.88
N ASP A 115 -11.57 -6.96 0.42
CA ASP A 115 -11.50 -8.17 1.23
C ASP A 115 -10.04 -8.56 1.44
N VAL A 116 -9.47 -8.21 2.59
CA VAL A 116 -8.06 -8.44 2.92
C VAL A 116 -7.81 -9.92 3.18
N LYS A 117 -6.90 -10.51 2.41
CA LYS A 117 -6.55 -11.93 2.44
C LYS A 117 -5.15 -12.21 2.99
N LEU A 118 -4.32 -11.18 3.05
CA LEU A 118 -2.97 -11.25 3.58
C LEU A 118 -2.50 -9.85 3.96
N ILE A 119 -1.66 -9.75 4.98
CA ILE A 119 -0.95 -8.55 5.36
C ILE A 119 0.54 -8.88 5.39
N LEU A 120 1.31 -8.33 4.46
CA LEU A 120 2.77 -8.35 4.50
C LEU A 120 3.25 -7.24 5.42
N HIS A 121 3.59 -7.59 6.65
CA HIS A 121 4.09 -6.63 7.63
C HIS A 121 5.62 -6.56 7.56
N LEU A 122 6.13 -5.54 6.86
CA LEU A 122 7.56 -5.26 6.75
C LEU A 122 8.06 -4.61 8.05
N VAL A 123 8.79 -5.37 8.86
CA VAL A 123 9.30 -4.93 10.16
C VAL A 123 10.77 -4.52 10.02
N CYS A 124 11.14 -3.37 10.57
CA CYS A 124 12.51 -2.93 10.71
C CYS A 124 12.66 -2.25 12.07
N HIS A 125 13.62 -2.71 12.87
CA HIS A 125 13.88 -2.16 14.20
C HIS A 125 14.96 -1.06 14.20
N ASP A 126 15.72 -0.92 13.12
CA ASP A 126 16.75 0.07 12.96
C ASP A 126 16.19 1.39 12.41
N GLN A 127 15.83 2.31 13.32
CA GLN A 127 15.26 3.61 12.93
C GLN A 127 16.24 4.47 12.13
N GLU A 128 17.54 4.42 12.44
CA GLU A 128 18.54 5.22 11.73
C GLU A 128 18.71 4.73 10.29
N ALA A 129 18.74 3.42 10.09
CA ALA A 129 18.75 2.85 8.74
C ALA A 129 17.49 3.28 7.94
N MET A 130 16.32 3.33 8.58
CA MET A 130 15.10 3.80 7.93
C MET A 130 15.16 5.29 7.56
N ILE A 131 15.68 6.15 8.43
CA ILE A 131 15.89 7.58 8.14
C ILE A 131 16.81 7.74 6.93
N GLN A 132 17.92 7.01 6.89
CA GLN A 132 18.85 7.06 5.75
C GLN A 132 18.19 6.59 4.45
N ARG A 133 17.40 5.52 4.49
CA ARG A 133 16.64 5.03 3.32
C ARG A 133 15.63 6.07 2.81
N ILE A 134 14.92 6.74 3.72
CA ILE A 134 13.98 7.82 3.39
C ILE A 134 14.69 9.00 2.74
N ARG A 135 15.82 9.46 3.33
CA ARG A 135 16.62 10.56 2.79
C ARG A 135 17.21 10.24 1.41
N ARG A 136 17.70 9.00 1.22
CA ARG A 136 18.18 8.54 -0.09
C ARG A 136 17.06 8.57 -1.12
N ARG A 137 15.86 8.06 -0.77
CA ARG A 137 14.69 8.09 -1.63
C ARG A 137 14.26 9.52 -1.97
N ALA A 138 14.30 10.45 -1.00
CA ALA A 138 13.95 11.85 -1.21
C ALA A 138 14.79 12.48 -2.33
N LYS A 139 16.08 12.16 -2.37
CA LYS A 139 17.00 12.65 -3.41
C LYS A 139 16.72 12.01 -4.78
N LEU A 140 16.46 10.71 -4.82
CA LEU A 140 16.26 9.96 -6.07
C LEU A 140 14.90 10.23 -6.72
N GLU A 141 13.86 10.42 -5.92
CA GLU A 141 12.48 10.52 -6.37
C GLU A 141 11.92 11.95 -6.25
N ASN A 142 12.79 12.93 -5.94
CA ASN A 142 12.42 14.35 -5.75
C ASN A 142 11.19 14.50 -4.80
N ARG A 143 11.30 13.93 -3.58
CA ARG A 143 10.24 13.97 -2.56
C ARG A 143 10.56 15.02 -1.49
N PRO A 144 10.00 16.22 -1.56
CA PRO A 144 10.28 17.28 -0.58
C PRO A 144 9.75 16.94 0.83
N ASP A 145 8.74 16.09 0.94
CA ASP A 145 8.15 15.60 2.19
C ASP A 145 9.07 14.63 2.97
N ASP A 146 10.11 14.11 2.34
CA ASP A 146 11.06 13.16 2.94
C ASP A 146 12.41 13.82 3.30
N VAL A 147 12.55 15.14 3.18
CA VAL A 147 13.84 15.84 3.40
C VAL A 147 14.07 16.18 4.87
N SER A 148 13.04 16.66 5.58
CA SER A 148 13.14 17.07 6.99
C SER A 148 13.13 15.86 7.92
N GLU A 149 14.14 15.76 8.80
CA GLU A 149 14.18 14.72 9.83
C GLU A 149 13.02 14.80 10.81
N ASP A 150 12.60 16.03 11.19
CA ASP A 150 11.49 16.23 12.08
C ASP A 150 10.18 15.67 11.49
N VAL A 151 9.97 15.87 10.19
CA VAL A 151 8.82 15.30 9.47
C VAL A 151 8.91 13.77 9.44
N ILE A 152 10.08 13.20 9.21
CA ILE A 152 10.30 11.74 9.23
C ILE A 152 9.98 11.18 10.63
N ARG A 153 10.51 11.77 11.69
CA ARG A 153 10.26 11.34 13.08
C ARG A 153 8.79 11.49 13.47
N LYS A 154 8.13 12.57 13.03
CA LYS A 154 6.69 12.75 13.19
C LYS A 154 5.89 11.62 12.50
N ARG A 155 6.26 11.24 11.29
CA ARG A 155 5.64 10.11 10.57
C ARG A 155 5.84 8.78 11.29
N PHE A 156 6.98 8.56 11.95
CA PHE A 156 7.18 7.38 12.81
C PHE A 156 6.24 7.38 14.01
N ALA A 157 6.13 8.52 14.69
CA ALA A 157 5.21 8.67 15.82
C ALA A 157 3.75 8.44 15.41
N ILE A 158 3.32 8.98 14.27
CA ILE A 158 1.99 8.76 13.71
C ILE A 158 1.78 7.28 13.36
N TYR A 159 2.78 6.64 12.74
CA TYR A 159 2.71 5.20 12.44
C TYR A 159 2.44 4.37 13.70
N HIS A 160 3.23 4.57 14.76
CA HIS A 160 3.05 3.82 15.99
C HIS A 160 1.71 4.09 16.67
N ARG A 161 1.26 5.35 16.68
CA ARG A 161 0.03 5.76 17.39
C ARG A 161 -1.25 5.43 16.62
N GLN A 162 -1.26 5.60 15.30
CA GLN A 162 -2.47 5.53 14.50
C GLN A 162 -2.49 4.36 13.52
N THR A 163 -1.32 4.03 12.91
CA THR A 163 -1.28 3.06 11.82
C THR A 163 -1.03 1.63 12.34
N LEU A 164 -0.12 1.45 13.28
CA LEU A 164 0.15 0.11 13.82
C LEU A 164 -1.11 -0.55 14.41
N PRO A 165 -2.03 0.15 15.10
CA PRO A 165 -3.30 -0.42 15.57
C PRO A 165 -4.22 -0.98 14.47
N VAL A 166 -3.99 -0.65 13.21
CA VAL A 166 -4.71 -1.25 12.07
C VAL A 166 -4.59 -2.76 12.05
N LEU A 167 -3.45 -3.31 12.49
CA LEU A 167 -3.25 -4.77 12.56
C LEU A 167 -4.28 -5.46 13.46
N ASN A 168 -4.79 -4.79 14.49
CA ASN A 168 -5.81 -5.32 15.40
C ASN A 168 -7.21 -5.39 14.77
N GLU A 169 -7.43 -4.76 13.62
CA GLU A 169 -8.69 -4.83 12.86
C GLU A 169 -8.82 -6.11 12.01
N TYR A 170 -7.76 -6.92 11.96
CA TYR A 170 -7.67 -8.13 11.16
C TYR A 170 -7.28 -9.35 12.01
N PRO A 171 -7.72 -10.56 11.61
CA PRO A 171 -7.23 -11.80 12.23
C PRO A 171 -5.71 -11.92 12.14
N GLY A 172 -5.07 -12.37 13.23
CA GLY A 172 -3.61 -12.46 13.29
C GLY A 172 -2.99 -13.45 12.31
N ASP A 173 -3.74 -14.47 11.88
CA ASP A 173 -3.32 -15.45 10.88
C ASP A 173 -3.22 -14.88 9.46
N LEU A 174 -3.77 -13.69 9.22
CA LEU A 174 -3.56 -12.95 7.97
C LEU A 174 -2.24 -12.17 7.96
N VAL A 175 -1.55 -12.01 9.10
CA VAL A 175 -0.33 -11.20 9.20
C VAL A 175 0.89 -12.09 9.00
N SER A 176 1.67 -11.78 7.96
CA SER A 176 2.99 -12.36 7.71
C SER A 176 4.05 -11.30 8.00
N GLU A 177 4.78 -11.47 9.11
CA GLU A 177 5.89 -10.58 9.43
C GLU A 177 7.12 -10.92 8.60
N ILE A 178 7.73 -9.88 8.02
CA ILE A 178 8.90 -9.98 7.14
C ILE A 178 9.94 -9.00 7.64
N ASP A 179 11.11 -9.52 8.03
CA ASP A 179 12.25 -8.68 8.38
C ASP A 179 12.71 -7.90 7.13
N SER A 180 12.56 -6.58 7.17
CA SER A 180 12.94 -5.68 6.09
C SER A 180 14.36 -5.12 6.25
N ASN A 181 15.12 -5.60 7.23
CA ASN A 181 16.54 -5.26 7.41
C ASN A 181 17.49 -6.18 6.62
N GLN A 182 16.95 -6.89 5.65
CA GLN A 182 17.65 -7.77 4.71
C GLN A 182 17.86 -7.09 3.35
N THR A 183 18.47 -7.80 2.42
CA THR A 183 18.58 -7.35 1.02
C THR A 183 17.19 -7.28 0.35
N GLN A 184 17.06 -6.44 -0.68
CA GLN A 184 15.79 -6.34 -1.43
C GLN A 184 15.32 -7.69 -1.99
N ALA A 185 16.27 -8.55 -2.39
CA ALA A 185 15.98 -9.86 -2.95
C ALA A 185 15.44 -10.83 -1.88
N GLU A 186 16.01 -10.84 -0.68
CA GLU A 186 15.54 -11.67 0.43
C GLU A 186 14.14 -11.24 0.89
N VAL A 187 13.91 -9.93 1.03
CA VAL A 187 12.58 -9.38 1.35
C VAL A 187 11.56 -9.74 0.26
N LEU A 188 11.94 -9.64 -1.02
CA LEU A 188 11.07 -10.02 -2.14
C LEU A 188 10.73 -11.51 -2.10
N LEU A 189 11.73 -12.37 -1.85
CA LEU A 189 11.52 -13.82 -1.72
C LEU A 189 10.51 -14.14 -0.60
N ALA A 190 10.65 -13.50 0.56
CA ALA A 190 9.72 -13.66 1.67
C ALA A 190 8.31 -13.17 1.30
N CYS A 191 8.20 -12.00 0.66
CA CYS A 191 6.92 -11.48 0.15
C CYS A 191 6.25 -12.47 -0.83
N LEU A 192 6.99 -12.98 -1.81
CA LEU A 192 6.48 -13.92 -2.81
C LEU A 192 6.07 -15.25 -2.17
N SER A 193 6.83 -15.74 -1.18
CA SER A 193 6.50 -16.97 -0.46
C SER A 193 5.13 -16.88 0.24
N ALA A 194 4.77 -15.72 0.76
CA ALA A 194 3.46 -15.47 1.36
C ALA A 194 2.36 -15.18 0.32
N LEU A 195 2.68 -14.44 -0.76
CA LEU A 195 1.71 -13.98 -1.76
C LEU A 195 1.24 -15.10 -2.71
N VAL A 196 2.16 -15.98 -3.15
CA VAL A 196 1.86 -16.99 -4.18
C VAL A 196 0.73 -17.94 -3.75
N PRO A 197 0.66 -18.44 -2.50
CA PRO A 197 -0.49 -19.25 -2.06
C PRO A 197 -1.82 -18.50 -2.16
N VAL A 198 -1.85 -17.22 -1.79
CA VAL A 198 -3.04 -16.37 -1.87
C VAL A 198 -3.46 -16.16 -3.32
N GLN A 199 -2.52 -15.79 -4.19
CA GLN A 199 -2.79 -15.61 -5.61
C GLN A 199 -3.36 -16.88 -6.24
N LYS A 200 -2.77 -18.05 -5.98
CA LYS A 200 -3.27 -19.33 -6.50
C LYS A 200 -4.68 -19.67 -6.03
N ARG A 201 -5.03 -19.31 -4.80
CA ARG A 201 -6.35 -19.58 -4.23
C ARG A 201 -7.45 -18.76 -4.88
N TYR A 202 -7.19 -17.49 -5.17
CA TYR A 202 -8.21 -16.55 -5.69
C TYR A 202 -8.20 -16.44 -7.21
N PHE A 203 -7.04 -16.71 -7.85
CA PHE A 203 -6.85 -16.64 -9.29
C PHE A 203 -6.22 -17.94 -9.81
N PRO A 204 -6.91 -19.08 -9.68
CA PRO A 204 -6.37 -20.34 -10.20
C PRO A 204 -6.18 -20.21 -11.71
N ARG A 205 -4.95 -20.46 -12.20
CA ARG A 205 -4.71 -20.58 -13.64
C ARG A 205 -5.65 -21.66 -14.19
N LYS A 206 -6.55 -21.31 -15.08
CA LYS A 206 -7.12 -22.27 -15.99
C LYS A 206 -5.97 -22.71 -16.89
N LEU A 207 -5.42 -23.92 -16.66
CA LEU A 207 -4.56 -24.54 -17.65
C LEU A 207 -5.36 -24.57 -18.95
N PRO A 208 -4.77 -24.18 -20.11
CA PRO A 208 -5.43 -24.40 -21.39
C PRO A 208 -5.81 -25.88 -21.42
N ALA A 209 -7.08 -26.19 -21.70
CA ALA A 209 -7.51 -27.54 -21.95
C ALA A 209 -6.58 -28.09 -23.01
N GLY A 210 -5.86 -29.16 -22.65
CA GLY A 210 -4.84 -29.74 -23.48
C GLY A 210 -5.39 -29.99 -24.89
N GLY A 211 -4.75 -29.36 -25.87
CA GLY A 211 -4.88 -29.77 -27.26
C GLY A 211 -3.97 -30.95 -27.52
#